data_591f3b2b0fa205b281e08f57e6856dd4
#
_entry.id   591f3b2b0fa205b281e08f57e6856dd4
#
_cell.length_a   1.000
_cell.length_b   1.000
_cell.length_c   1.000
_cell.angle_alpha   90.00
_cell.angle_beta   90.00
_cell.angle_gamma   90.00
#
_symmetry.space_group_name_H-M   'P 1'
#
loop_
_entity.id
_entity.type
_entity.pdbx_description
1 polymer ?
#
loop_
_entity_poly.entity_id
_entity_poly.type
_entity_poly.pdbx_seq_one_letter_code
_entity_poly.pdbx_strand_id
1 'polypeptide(L)'
;MKLFEDCVVGKINMRNRIIRSATHDGLADPVTEGVSEELIRKYVYLAKNDVGCIIQGYAIVSPDGRSNYPRCLGFFNPAAAAGYKALTKAVHDEGGALVAQLAHCGRQTSSKAIGIKKIAPTAKRHLLYPDKAREMTIGDIKRVENDFVTAIVRAKEYGYDGVQLHLAHGYLLHDFISENGNKRKDEYGGSLENRMRIVKEILTEAREKVGDFPIWVKLSATDKRSKGMRIGYSLKVAKLLEEYGVDAIEVSCGSVQDGMNTMRSKRFPMDAIFAYREPLASMPRILNRITLAAAKLFNPLIPQPKPLELYN
;
A
#
# COMPACT_ATOMS: atom_id res chain seq x y z
N MET A 1 1.68 -7.19 -31.20
CA MET A 1 2.59 -6.49 -30.24
C MET A 1 2.31 -7.10 -28.88
N LYS A 2 3.27 -7.80 -28.28
CA LYS A 2 3.07 -8.61 -27.04
C LYS A 2 2.35 -7.89 -25.88
N LEU A 3 2.38 -6.56 -25.82
CA LEU A 3 1.73 -5.78 -24.77
C LEU A 3 0.21 -5.97 -24.72
N PHE A 4 -0.41 -6.15 -25.88
CA PHE A 4 -1.88 -6.26 -26.02
C PHE A 4 -2.37 -7.70 -26.21
N GLU A 5 -1.49 -8.69 -26.03
CA GLU A 5 -1.85 -10.10 -26.08
C GLU A 5 -2.29 -10.58 -24.69
N ASP A 6 -3.25 -11.49 -24.66
CA ASP A 6 -3.67 -12.18 -23.44
C ASP A 6 -2.47 -12.77 -22.69
N CYS A 7 -2.52 -12.75 -21.38
CA CYS A 7 -1.46 -13.31 -20.56
C CYS A 7 -1.98 -13.79 -19.20
N VAL A 8 -1.17 -14.62 -18.55
CA VAL A 8 -1.38 -15.03 -17.16
C VAL A 8 -0.25 -14.45 -16.33
N VAL A 9 -0.60 -13.75 -15.26
CA VAL A 9 0.38 -13.24 -14.28
C VAL A 9 -0.05 -13.71 -12.90
N GLY A 10 0.82 -14.47 -12.22
CA GLY A 10 0.54 -14.99 -10.87
C GLY A 10 -0.85 -15.61 -10.76
N LYS A 11 -1.20 -16.52 -11.68
CA LYS A 11 -2.48 -17.26 -11.81
C LYS A 11 -3.70 -16.40 -12.20
N ILE A 12 -3.55 -15.10 -12.48
CA ILE A 12 -4.64 -14.25 -12.95
C ILE A 12 -4.60 -14.11 -14.47
N ASN A 13 -5.72 -14.46 -15.13
CA ASN A 13 -5.91 -14.26 -16.56
C ASN A 13 -6.18 -12.79 -16.84
N MET A 14 -5.47 -12.21 -17.79
CA MET A 14 -5.61 -10.81 -18.19
C MET A 14 -5.67 -10.72 -19.72
N ARG A 15 -6.55 -9.86 -20.24
CA ARG A 15 -6.70 -9.60 -21.67
C ARG A 15 -5.53 -8.82 -22.31
N ASN A 16 -4.59 -8.36 -21.52
CA ASN A 16 -3.33 -7.73 -21.95
C ASN A 16 -2.39 -7.56 -20.77
N ARG A 17 -1.17 -7.05 -21.02
CA ARG A 17 -0.12 -6.87 -20.00
C ARG A 17 -0.12 -5.50 -19.32
N ILE A 18 -1.22 -4.73 -19.46
CA ILE A 18 -1.34 -3.41 -18.84
C ILE A 18 -2.00 -3.57 -17.48
N ILE A 19 -1.24 -3.29 -16.42
CA ILE A 19 -1.71 -3.35 -15.03
C ILE A 19 -1.73 -1.93 -14.46
N ARG A 20 -2.88 -1.49 -13.96
CA ARG A 20 -2.95 -0.28 -13.15
C ARG A 20 -2.49 -0.61 -11.73
N SER A 21 -1.35 -0.11 -11.35
CA SER A 21 -0.83 -0.21 -9.99
C SER A 21 -1.76 0.47 -8.98
N ALA A 22 -1.80 -0.06 -7.76
CA ALA A 22 -2.61 0.48 -6.67
C ALA A 22 -2.32 1.96 -6.41
N THR A 23 -3.38 2.75 -6.40
CA THR A 23 -3.33 4.20 -6.14
C THR A 23 -4.41 4.54 -5.13
N HIS A 24 -4.07 5.31 -4.08
CA HIS A 24 -5.08 5.80 -3.14
C HIS A 24 -6.00 6.80 -3.84
N ASP A 25 -7.24 6.42 -4.00
CA ASP A 25 -8.22 7.22 -4.75
C ASP A 25 -8.92 8.28 -3.89
N GLY A 26 -9.02 8.08 -2.57
CA GLY A 26 -9.74 8.97 -1.66
C GLY A 26 -11.26 8.97 -1.91
N LEU A 27 -11.80 7.86 -2.40
CA LEU A 27 -13.18 7.73 -2.85
C LEU A 27 -13.99 6.69 -2.07
N ALA A 28 -13.50 6.21 -0.92
CA ALA A 28 -14.29 5.29 -0.09
C ALA A 28 -15.59 5.97 0.38
N ASP A 29 -16.60 5.18 0.63
CA ASP A 29 -17.82 5.64 1.29
C ASP A 29 -17.48 6.16 2.69
N PRO A 30 -17.92 7.38 3.07
CA PRO A 30 -17.50 8.00 4.31
C PRO A 30 -18.10 7.36 5.58
N VAL A 31 -19.15 6.55 5.45
CA VAL A 31 -19.85 5.92 6.57
C VAL A 31 -19.37 4.49 6.76
N THR A 32 -19.33 3.71 5.69
CA THR A 32 -18.97 2.28 5.76
C THR A 32 -17.48 2.04 5.58
N GLU A 33 -16.72 3.03 5.11
CA GLU A 33 -15.33 2.89 4.65
C GLU A 33 -15.20 1.86 3.50
N GLY A 34 -16.31 1.54 2.85
CA GLY A 34 -16.40 0.61 1.74
C GLY A 34 -16.29 1.30 0.38
N VAL A 35 -16.63 0.56 -0.65
CA VAL A 35 -16.63 1.04 -2.02
C VAL A 35 -17.83 1.96 -2.26
N SER A 36 -17.57 3.17 -2.77
CA SER A 36 -18.60 4.10 -3.21
C SER A 36 -18.95 3.89 -4.69
N GLU A 37 -20.12 4.38 -5.12
CA GLU A 37 -20.49 4.40 -6.54
C GLU A 37 -19.49 5.19 -7.42
N GLU A 38 -18.92 6.26 -6.87
CA GLU A 38 -17.90 7.06 -7.56
C GLU A 38 -16.64 6.22 -7.86
N LEU A 39 -16.23 5.38 -6.91
CA LEU A 39 -15.11 4.46 -7.10
C LEU A 39 -15.44 3.37 -8.12
N ILE A 40 -16.67 2.82 -8.11
CA ILE A 40 -17.13 1.86 -9.11
C ILE A 40 -17.06 2.48 -10.51
N ARG A 41 -17.64 3.67 -10.71
CA ARG A 41 -17.59 4.36 -12.01
C ARG A 41 -16.16 4.57 -12.51
N LYS A 42 -15.23 4.92 -11.63
CA LYS A 42 -13.81 5.09 -11.97
C LYS A 42 -13.18 3.78 -12.45
N TYR A 43 -13.44 2.67 -11.78
CA TYR A 43 -12.82 1.39 -12.12
C TYR A 43 -13.45 0.76 -13.37
N VAL A 44 -14.75 0.89 -13.53
CA VAL A 44 -15.46 0.56 -14.79
C VAL A 44 -14.88 1.36 -15.97
N TYR A 45 -14.62 2.65 -15.78
CA TYR A 45 -13.97 3.46 -16.84
C TYR A 45 -12.58 2.90 -17.21
N LEU A 46 -11.77 2.50 -16.25
CA LEU A 46 -10.47 1.88 -16.52
C LEU A 46 -10.61 0.55 -17.26
N ALA A 47 -11.52 -0.31 -16.82
CA ALA A 47 -11.78 -1.59 -17.45
C ALA A 47 -12.28 -1.41 -18.89
N LYS A 48 -13.22 -0.51 -19.15
CA LYS A 48 -13.70 -0.16 -20.50
C LYS A 48 -12.62 0.34 -21.45
N ASN A 49 -11.57 0.96 -20.92
CA ASN A 49 -10.42 1.48 -21.68
C ASN A 49 -9.23 0.52 -21.67
N ASP A 50 -9.50 -0.77 -21.71
CA ASP A 50 -8.54 -1.85 -21.94
C ASP A 50 -7.40 -1.98 -20.90
N VAL A 51 -7.61 -1.54 -19.66
CA VAL A 51 -6.71 -1.93 -18.57
C VAL A 51 -6.94 -3.42 -18.27
N GLY A 52 -5.90 -4.24 -18.48
CA GLY A 52 -6.00 -5.71 -18.35
C GLY A 52 -6.22 -6.16 -16.91
N CYS A 53 -5.57 -5.50 -15.95
CA CYS A 53 -5.78 -5.74 -14.52
C CYS A 53 -5.70 -4.44 -13.73
N ILE A 54 -6.61 -4.27 -12.78
CA ILE A 54 -6.61 -3.13 -11.86
C ILE A 54 -6.25 -3.65 -10.48
N ILE A 55 -5.16 -3.13 -9.91
CA ILE A 55 -4.90 -3.31 -8.49
C ILE A 55 -5.59 -2.16 -7.76
N GLN A 56 -6.63 -2.48 -6.99
CA GLN A 56 -7.37 -1.51 -6.20
C GLN A 56 -6.44 -0.77 -5.24
N GLY A 57 -6.63 0.53 -5.08
CA GLY A 57 -5.93 1.34 -4.08
C GLY A 57 -6.07 0.71 -2.69
N TYR A 58 -5.02 0.80 -1.88
CA TYR A 58 -4.92 0.01 -0.67
C TYR A 58 -6.17 0.12 0.23
N ALA A 59 -6.60 -1.05 0.70
CA ALA A 59 -7.65 -1.18 1.70
C ALA A 59 -7.06 -1.66 3.02
N ILE A 60 -7.51 -1.04 4.11
CA ILE A 60 -6.98 -1.25 5.45
C ILE A 60 -7.62 -2.50 6.08
N VAL A 61 -6.78 -3.34 6.70
CA VAL A 61 -7.20 -4.63 7.27
C VAL A 61 -7.73 -4.52 8.71
N SER A 62 -7.45 -3.41 9.41
CA SER A 62 -7.88 -3.20 10.81
C SER A 62 -8.05 -1.72 11.15
N PRO A 63 -8.88 -1.35 12.14
CA PRO A 63 -9.13 0.06 12.51
C PRO A 63 -7.88 0.84 12.89
N ASP A 64 -6.91 0.24 13.58
CA ASP A 64 -5.65 0.86 13.99
C ASP A 64 -4.63 0.96 12.84
N GLY A 65 -4.92 0.30 11.71
CA GLY A 65 -4.16 0.42 10.48
C GLY A 65 -4.58 1.57 9.56
N ARG A 66 -5.61 2.34 9.92
CA ARG A 66 -6.13 3.43 9.08
C ARG A 66 -5.07 4.46 8.69
N SER A 67 -5.24 4.98 7.48
CA SER A 67 -4.53 6.16 7.01
C SER A 67 -5.09 7.44 7.64
N ASN A 68 -4.26 8.48 7.71
CA ASN A 68 -4.73 9.83 8.02
C ASN A 68 -5.33 10.54 6.79
N TYR A 69 -5.30 9.92 5.62
CA TYR A 69 -6.01 10.42 4.45
C TYR A 69 -7.50 10.09 4.55
N PRO A 70 -8.38 11.04 4.20
CA PRO A 70 -9.82 10.82 4.26
C PRO A 70 -10.26 9.78 3.24
N ARG A 71 -11.41 9.16 3.50
CA ARG A 71 -12.07 8.22 2.58
C ARG A 71 -11.16 7.08 2.13
N CYS A 72 -10.47 6.46 3.09
CA CYS A 72 -9.67 5.26 2.90
C CYS A 72 -10.56 4.02 2.97
N LEU A 73 -10.30 3.04 2.12
CA LEU A 73 -11.03 1.77 2.11
C LEU A 73 -10.70 0.91 3.35
N GLY A 74 -11.72 0.31 3.97
CA GLY A 74 -11.62 -0.58 5.12
C GLY A 74 -12.16 -1.98 4.81
N PHE A 75 -11.27 -2.98 4.72
CA PHE A 75 -11.65 -4.38 4.53
C PHE A 75 -12.10 -5.06 5.83
N PHE A 76 -11.84 -4.43 6.97
CA PHE A 76 -12.23 -4.92 8.28
C PHE A 76 -13.73 -4.76 8.58
N ASN A 77 -14.44 -3.87 7.87
CA ASN A 77 -15.86 -3.59 8.11
C ASN A 77 -16.76 -4.51 7.28
N PRO A 78 -17.49 -5.48 7.88
CA PRO A 78 -18.37 -6.36 7.13
C PRO A 78 -19.57 -5.63 6.48
N ALA A 79 -19.98 -4.47 6.98
CA ALA A 79 -21.03 -3.66 6.37
C ALA A 79 -20.65 -3.13 4.96
N ALA A 80 -19.37 -3.12 4.62
CA ALA A 80 -18.88 -2.72 3.31
C ALA A 80 -18.97 -3.82 2.23
N ALA A 81 -19.33 -5.06 2.59
CA ALA A 81 -19.29 -6.24 1.71
C ALA A 81 -20.06 -6.03 0.38
N ALA A 82 -21.26 -5.44 0.45
CA ALA A 82 -22.08 -5.21 -0.74
C ALA A 82 -21.39 -4.31 -1.78
N GLY A 83 -20.71 -3.25 -1.33
CA GLY A 83 -19.96 -2.35 -2.20
C GLY A 83 -18.78 -3.04 -2.88
N TYR A 84 -18.04 -3.87 -2.16
CA TYR A 84 -16.92 -4.65 -2.72
C TYR A 84 -17.40 -5.65 -3.78
N LYS A 85 -18.49 -6.40 -3.52
CA LYS A 85 -19.09 -7.32 -4.50
C LYS A 85 -19.63 -6.59 -5.74
N ALA A 86 -20.22 -5.42 -5.56
CA ALA A 86 -20.68 -4.59 -6.68
C ALA A 86 -19.50 -4.12 -7.56
N LEU A 87 -18.39 -3.73 -6.94
CA LEU A 87 -17.19 -3.32 -7.66
C LEU A 87 -16.59 -4.46 -8.49
N THR A 88 -16.40 -5.65 -7.88
CA THR A 88 -15.81 -6.80 -8.59
C THR A 88 -16.69 -7.19 -9.77
N LYS A 89 -18.01 -7.32 -9.54
CA LYS A 89 -18.95 -7.60 -10.63
C LYS A 89 -18.87 -6.58 -11.75
N ALA A 90 -18.87 -5.29 -11.43
CA ALA A 90 -18.87 -4.22 -12.44
C ALA A 90 -17.58 -4.18 -13.28
N VAL A 91 -16.43 -4.52 -12.68
CA VAL A 91 -15.14 -4.62 -13.40
C VAL A 91 -15.11 -5.87 -14.28
N HIS A 92 -15.61 -7.00 -13.77
CA HIS A 92 -15.69 -8.26 -14.54
C HIS A 92 -16.67 -8.15 -15.72
N ASP A 93 -17.81 -7.47 -15.57
CA ASP A 93 -18.75 -7.23 -16.66
C ASP A 93 -18.09 -6.49 -17.85
N GLU A 94 -17.01 -5.74 -17.61
CA GLU A 94 -16.20 -5.08 -18.64
C GLU A 94 -14.93 -5.89 -19.02
N GLY A 95 -14.82 -7.15 -18.59
CA GLY A 95 -13.72 -8.04 -18.91
C GLY A 95 -12.38 -7.69 -18.26
N GLY A 96 -12.35 -6.85 -17.23
CA GLY A 96 -11.15 -6.51 -16.46
C GLY A 96 -10.93 -7.47 -15.31
N ALA A 97 -9.67 -7.72 -14.93
CA ALA A 97 -9.32 -8.39 -13.69
C ALA A 97 -9.13 -7.38 -12.55
N LEU A 98 -9.44 -7.78 -11.30
CA LEU A 98 -9.38 -6.90 -10.13
C LEU A 98 -8.67 -7.56 -8.95
N VAL A 99 -7.62 -6.94 -8.46
CA VAL A 99 -6.82 -7.38 -7.30
C VAL A 99 -6.99 -6.39 -6.15
N ALA A 100 -7.27 -6.88 -4.92
CA ALA A 100 -7.35 -6.03 -3.74
C ALA A 100 -5.97 -5.82 -3.12
N GLN A 101 -5.46 -4.58 -3.04
CA GLN A 101 -4.26 -4.32 -2.24
C GLN A 101 -4.62 -4.16 -0.76
N LEU A 102 -4.03 -5.00 0.10
CA LEU A 102 -4.25 -5.04 1.54
C LEU A 102 -3.09 -4.38 2.29
N ALA A 103 -3.41 -3.48 3.21
CA ALA A 103 -2.40 -2.71 3.93
C ALA A 103 -2.78 -2.44 5.39
N HIS A 104 -1.76 -2.09 6.17
CA HIS A 104 -1.86 -1.50 7.50
C HIS A 104 -0.84 -0.38 7.57
N CYS A 105 -1.26 0.85 7.88
CA CYS A 105 -0.38 2.02 7.80
C CYS A 105 0.75 2.01 8.85
N GLY A 106 0.61 1.25 9.93
CA GLY A 106 1.63 1.20 10.96
C GLY A 106 1.92 2.58 11.54
N ARG A 107 3.17 3.01 11.53
CA ARG A 107 3.57 4.35 11.98
C ARG A 107 3.30 5.47 10.96
N GLN A 108 2.91 5.15 9.73
CA GLN A 108 2.63 6.13 8.67
C GLN A 108 1.23 6.73 8.76
N THR A 109 0.79 7.02 9.98
CA THR A 109 -0.47 7.68 10.28
C THR A 109 -0.31 8.53 11.54
N SER A 110 -1.34 9.28 11.91
CA SER A 110 -1.41 10.05 13.15
C SER A 110 -2.38 9.41 14.12
N SER A 111 -1.95 9.13 15.36
CA SER A 111 -2.83 8.58 16.40
C SER A 111 -4.04 9.48 16.65
N LYS A 112 -3.87 10.81 16.53
CA LYS A 112 -4.97 11.78 16.64
C LYS A 112 -5.98 11.61 15.50
N ALA A 113 -5.52 11.43 14.27
CA ALA A 113 -6.40 11.29 13.10
C ALA A 113 -7.21 9.99 13.10
N ILE A 114 -6.61 8.89 13.57
CA ILE A 114 -7.28 7.59 13.61
C ILE A 114 -8.01 7.29 14.92
N GLY A 115 -7.88 8.17 15.94
CA GLY A 115 -8.52 7.99 17.25
C GLY A 115 -7.91 6.89 18.12
N ILE A 116 -6.87 6.20 17.67
CA ILE A 116 -6.24 5.05 18.33
C ILE A 116 -4.73 5.25 18.33
N LYS A 117 -4.02 4.72 19.34
CA LYS A 117 -2.56 4.75 19.36
C LYS A 117 -1.99 3.90 18.24
N LYS A 118 -1.30 4.53 17.28
CA LYS A 118 -0.63 3.83 16.18
C LYS A 118 0.45 2.89 16.68
N ILE A 119 0.64 1.79 15.98
CA ILE A 119 1.56 0.70 16.32
C ILE A 119 2.64 0.52 15.23
N ALA A 120 3.76 -0.06 15.61
CA ALA A 120 4.85 -0.38 14.70
C ALA A 120 5.71 -1.52 15.28
N PRO A 121 6.56 -2.19 14.48
CA PRO A 121 7.48 -3.21 15.00
C PRO A 121 8.37 -2.67 16.12
N THR A 122 8.78 -1.41 16.02
CA THR A 122 9.61 -0.72 17.00
C THR A 122 9.02 0.66 17.32
N ALA A 123 9.08 1.05 18.59
CA ALA A 123 8.59 2.35 19.07
C ALA A 123 9.41 3.51 18.47
N LYS A 124 9.02 4.00 17.29
CA LYS A 124 9.75 5.01 16.51
C LYS A 124 8.81 6.12 16.02
N ARG A 125 9.34 7.33 15.88
CA ARG A 125 8.66 8.44 15.22
C ARG A 125 8.74 8.30 13.70
N HIS A 126 7.74 8.80 13.01
CA HIS A 126 7.76 8.99 11.57
C HIS A 126 8.10 10.45 11.25
N LEU A 127 8.85 10.70 10.17
CA LEU A 127 9.28 12.06 9.81
C LEU A 127 8.10 13.02 9.61
N LEU A 128 7.03 12.53 8.96
CA LEU A 128 5.85 13.36 8.64
C LEU A 128 4.75 13.33 9.72
N TYR A 129 4.88 12.46 10.73
CA TYR A 129 3.89 12.28 11.80
C TYR A 129 4.60 12.35 13.14
N PRO A 130 4.47 13.45 13.89
CA PRO A 130 5.31 13.75 15.06
C PRO A 130 5.09 12.84 16.26
N ASP A 131 3.92 12.21 16.38
CA ASP A 131 3.64 11.29 17.47
C ASP A 131 4.39 9.95 17.29
N LYS A 132 4.89 9.42 18.41
CA LYS A 132 5.64 8.17 18.45
C LYS A 132 4.69 6.98 18.40
N ALA A 133 4.95 6.00 17.54
CA ALA A 133 4.22 4.74 17.56
C ALA A 133 4.53 3.94 18.84
N ARG A 134 3.57 3.17 19.32
CA ARG A 134 3.79 2.13 20.32
C ARG A 134 4.41 0.90 19.63
N GLU A 135 5.36 0.28 20.31
CA GLU A 135 5.88 -1.00 19.87
C GLU A 135 4.81 -2.09 20.01
N MET A 136 4.69 -2.94 19.01
CA MET A 136 3.74 -4.04 19.02
C MET A 136 4.17 -5.11 20.01
N THR A 137 3.23 -5.58 20.81
CA THR A 137 3.38 -6.83 21.57
C THR A 137 3.24 -8.04 20.63
N ILE A 138 3.60 -9.23 21.09
CA ILE A 138 3.34 -10.48 20.35
C ILE A 138 1.83 -10.63 20.10
N GLY A 139 0.98 -10.29 21.07
CA GLY A 139 -0.46 -10.29 20.90
C GLY A 139 -0.96 -9.33 19.81
N ASP A 140 -0.37 -8.14 19.68
CA ASP A 140 -0.68 -7.23 18.57
C ASP A 140 -0.29 -7.83 17.22
N ILE A 141 0.88 -8.49 17.14
CA ILE A 141 1.36 -9.12 15.91
C ILE A 141 0.37 -10.22 15.48
N LYS A 142 0.02 -11.13 16.38
CA LYS A 142 -0.93 -12.22 16.09
C LYS A 142 -2.31 -11.71 15.68
N ARG A 143 -2.80 -10.65 16.31
CA ARG A 143 -4.05 -10.01 15.91
C ARG A 143 -3.95 -9.46 14.48
N VAL A 144 -2.89 -8.73 14.17
CA VAL A 144 -2.70 -8.13 12.83
C VAL A 144 -2.52 -9.21 11.75
N GLU A 145 -1.84 -10.33 12.06
CA GLU A 145 -1.76 -11.49 11.16
C GLU A 145 -3.16 -12.00 10.83
N ASN A 146 -4.00 -12.23 11.84
CA ASN A 146 -5.39 -12.67 11.65
C ASN A 146 -6.23 -11.63 10.88
N ASP A 147 -6.00 -10.33 11.09
CA ASP A 147 -6.68 -9.26 10.35
C ASP A 147 -6.33 -9.32 8.84
N PHE A 148 -5.06 -9.55 8.48
CA PHE A 148 -4.65 -9.76 7.09
C PHE A 148 -5.26 -11.03 6.50
N VAL A 149 -5.21 -12.15 7.22
CA VAL A 149 -5.78 -13.42 6.77
C VAL A 149 -7.28 -13.28 6.54
N THR A 150 -8.00 -12.65 7.47
CA THR A 150 -9.43 -12.36 7.33
C THR A 150 -9.72 -11.50 6.11
N ALA A 151 -8.91 -10.48 5.84
CA ALA A 151 -9.07 -9.63 4.67
C ALA A 151 -8.81 -10.41 3.36
N ILE A 152 -7.86 -11.35 3.33
CA ILE A 152 -7.62 -12.23 2.18
C ILE A 152 -8.84 -13.14 1.91
N VAL A 153 -9.40 -13.76 2.96
CA VAL A 153 -10.61 -14.57 2.84
C VAL A 153 -11.77 -13.75 2.30
N ARG A 154 -12.01 -12.56 2.86
CA ARG A 154 -13.06 -11.64 2.39
C ARG A 154 -12.86 -11.23 0.93
N ALA A 155 -11.64 -10.98 0.49
CA ALA A 155 -11.38 -10.63 -0.90
C ALA A 155 -11.83 -11.76 -1.84
N LYS A 156 -11.53 -13.02 -1.51
CA LYS A 156 -12.04 -14.19 -2.25
C LYS A 156 -13.58 -14.25 -2.24
N GLU A 157 -14.21 -14.05 -1.09
CA GLU A 157 -15.67 -14.03 -0.94
C GLU A 157 -16.35 -12.88 -1.68
N TYR A 158 -15.67 -11.76 -1.85
CA TYR A 158 -16.19 -10.59 -2.56
C TYR A 158 -15.96 -10.67 -4.08
N GLY A 159 -15.32 -11.75 -4.56
CA GLY A 159 -15.14 -12.02 -5.98
C GLY A 159 -13.92 -11.35 -6.61
N TYR A 160 -12.91 -10.95 -5.83
CA TYR A 160 -11.65 -10.49 -6.39
C TYR A 160 -10.90 -11.64 -7.07
N ASP A 161 -10.11 -11.35 -8.10
CA ASP A 161 -9.25 -12.31 -8.78
C ASP A 161 -7.99 -12.65 -7.98
N GLY A 162 -7.64 -11.83 -7.00
CA GLY A 162 -6.52 -12.03 -6.11
C GLY A 162 -6.35 -10.89 -5.11
N VAL A 163 -5.34 -11.01 -4.27
CA VAL A 163 -4.92 -9.95 -3.34
C VAL A 163 -3.47 -9.58 -3.57
N GLN A 164 -3.10 -8.36 -3.16
CA GLN A 164 -1.72 -7.92 -3.10
C GLN A 164 -1.40 -7.42 -1.69
N LEU A 165 -0.46 -8.07 -1.00
CA LEU A 165 0.05 -7.59 0.27
C LEU A 165 1.01 -6.41 0.07
N HIS A 166 0.81 -5.35 0.83
CA HIS A 166 1.61 -4.14 0.70
C HIS A 166 2.88 -4.21 1.56
N LEU A 167 3.97 -4.77 1.01
CA LEU A 167 5.30 -4.86 1.62
C LEU A 167 6.25 -3.75 1.14
N ALA A 168 5.71 -2.56 0.84
CA ALA A 168 6.49 -1.46 0.28
C ALA A 168 6.24 -0.15 1.04
N HIS A 169 7.01 0.87 0.70
CA HIS A 169 6.81 2.29 1.01
C HIS A 169 6.83 2.68 2.49
N GLY A 170 7.27 1.80 3.41
CA GLY A 170 7.33 2.05 4.85
C GLY A 170 6.00 1.81 5.59
N TYR A 171 5.03 1.12 4.98
CA TYR A 171 3.85 0.60 5.66
C TYR A 171 4.23 -0.54 6.63
N LEU A 172 3.29 -1.05 7.41
CA LEU A 172 3.59 -1.94 8.53
C LEU A 172 4.43 -3.16 8.14
N LEU A 173 4.03 -3.90 7.10
CA LEU A 173 4.78 -5.10 6.68
C LEU A 173 6.16 -4.75 6.13
N HIS A 174 6.30 -3.63 5.41
CA HIS A 174 7.62 -3.12 5.02
C HIS A 174 8.48 -2.77 6.25
N ASP A 175 7.89 -2.15 7.28
CA ASP A 175 8.60 -1.82 8.50
C ASP A 175 9.10 -3.08 9.24
N PHE A 176 8.35 -4.19 9.20
CA PHE A 176 8.80 -5.47 9.76
C PHE A 176 10.02 -6.02 9.03
N ILE A 177 10.00 -6.05 7.70
CA ILE A 177 11.08 -6.61 6.90
C ILE A 177 12.32 -5.70 6.84
N SER A 178 12.17 -4.39 7.04
CA SER A 178 13.26 -3.42 6.95
C SER A 178 14.11 -3.38 8.21
N GLU A 179 15.44 -3.47 8.07
CA GLU A 179 16.38 -3.27 9.18
C GLU A 179 16.26 -1.90 9.85
N ASN A 180 15.82 -0.90 9.10
CA ASN A 180 15.60 0.43 9.65
C ASN A 180 14.28 0.52 10.43
N GLY A 181 13.22 -0.16 9.99
CA GLY A 181 11.91 -0.20 10.61
C GLY A 181 11.86 -1.06 11.87
N ASN A 182 12.51 -2.21 11.82
CA ASN A 182 12.44 -3.26 12.82
C ASN A 182 13.78 -3.42 13.58
N LYS A 183 13.76 -3.07 14.88
CA LYS A 183 14.87 -3.21 15.82
C LYS A 183 14.54 -4.18 16.96
N ARG A 184 13.53 -5.02 16.76
CA ARG A 184 13.14 -6.05 17.73
C ARG A 184 14.27 -7.03 17.97
N LYS A 185 14.28 -7.63 19.17
CA LYS A 185 15.27 -8.64 19.60
C LYS A 185 14.61 -10.00 19.87
N ASP A 186 13.30 -10.09 19.64
CA ASP A 186 12.52 -11.32 19.74
C ASP A 186 12.44 -12.06 18.39
N GLU A 187 11.60 -13.08 18.31
CA GLU A 187 11.41 -13.94 17.14
C GLU A 187 10.88 -13.22 15.89
N TYR A 188 10.48 -11.95 15.99
CA TYR A 188 10.07 -11.08 14.88
C TYR A 188 11.13 -10.06 14.48
N GLY A 189 12.36 -10.15 14.98
CA GLY A 189 13.44 -9.22 14.69
C GLY A 189 14.83 -9.87 14.65
N GLY A 190 15.85 -9.04 14.41
CA GLY A 190 17.24 -9.52 14.31
C GLY A 190 17.58 -10.08 12.92
N SER A 191 17.39 -11.37 12.66
CA SER A 191 17.70 -11.99 11.36
C SER A 191 16.67 -11.63 10.27
N LEU A 192 16.99 -11.90 9.01
CA LEU A 192 16.06 -11.73 7.91
C LEU A 192 14.83 -12.62 8.08
N GLU A 193 15.06 -13.88 8.43
CA GLU A 193 14.00 -14.88 8.64
C GLU A 193 13.03 -14.44 9.73
N ASN A 194 13.54 -13.93 10.83
CA ASN A 194 12.73 -13.39 11.91
C ASN A 194 11.95 -12.15 11.48
N ARG A 195 12.56 -11.24 10.72
CA ARG A 195 11.84 -10.07 10.18
C ARG A 195 10.75 -10.46 9.17
N MET A 196 10.95 -11.56 8.44
CA MET A 196 9.98 -12.09 7.48
C MET A 196 8.91 -12.98 8.14
N ARG A 197 9.05 -13.34 9.42
CA ARG A 197 8.14 -14.25 10.12
C ARG A 197 6.68 -13.86 10.02
N ILE A 198 6.33 -12.60 10.29
CA ILE A 198 4.95 -12.11 10.17
C ILE A 198 4.36 -12.35 8.77
N VAL A 199 5.15 -12.12 7.73
CA VAL A 199 4.72 -12.34 6.34
C VAL A 199 4.54 -13.82 6.06
N LYS A 200 5.48 -14.66 6.53
CA LYS A 200 5.40 -16.12 6.40
C LYS A 200 4.13 -16.65 7.06
N GLU A 201 3.85 -16.24 8.29
CA GLU A 201 2.71 -16.71 9.07
C GLU A 201 1.38 -16.29 8.42
N ILE A 202 1.27 -15.03 7.94
CA ILE A 202 0.10 -14.56 7.16
C ILE A 202 -0.10 -15.44 5.91
N LEU A 203 0.96 -15.68 5.13
CA LEU A 203 0.87 -16.45 3.89
C LEU A 203 0.51 -17.91 4.15
N THR A 204 1.12 -18.53 5.17
CA THR A 204 0.82 -19.93 5.54
C THR A 204 -0.64 -20.09 5.93
N GLU A 205 -1.12 -19.29 6.88
CA GLU A 205 -2.51 -19.37 7.34
C GLU A 205 -3.51 -18.99 6.23
N ALA A 206 -3.17 -17.99 5.41
CA ALA A 206 -4.01 -17.62 4.26
C ALA A 206 -4.14 -18.79 3.28
N ARG A 207 -3.03 -19.48 2.93
CA ARG A 207 -3.06 -20.63 2.02
C ARG A 207 -3.94 -21.77 2.51
N GLU A 208 -3.94 -22.04 3.81
CA GLU A 208 -4.84 -23.04 4.42
C GLU A 208 -6.31 -22.70 4.20
N LYS A 209 -6.68 -21.40 4.24
CA LYS A 209 -8.08 -20.93 4.14
C LYS A 209 -8.54 -20.70 2.71
N VAL A 210 -7.66 -20.21 1.83
CA VAL A 210 -8.06 -19.80 0.47
C VAL A 210 -7.52 -20.70 -0.64
N GLY A 211 -6.62 -21.66 -0.32
CA GLY A 211 -6.03 -22.57 -1.31
C GLY A 211 -5.25 -21.83 -2.38
N ASP A 212 -5.56 -22.09 -3.64
CA ASP A 212 -4.88 -21.54 -4.82
C ASP A 212 -5.28 -20.10 -5.18
N PHE A 213 -6.06 -19.42 -4.35
CA PHE A 213 -6.41 -18.02 -4.59
C PHE A 213 -5.14 -17.14 -4.73
N PRO A 214 -5.02 -16.33 -5.81
CA PRO A 214 -3.80 -15.57 -6.10
C PRO A 214 -3.43 -14.59 -4.97
N ILE A 215 -2.19 -14.69 -4.48
CA ILE A 215 -1.62 -13.76 -3.50
C ILE A 215 -0.35 -13.14 -4.07
N TRP A 216 -0.45 -11.88 -4.44
CA TRP A 216 0.66 -11.07 -4.92
C TRP A 216 1.28 -10.24 -3.79
N VAL A 217 2.44 -9.67 -4.04
CA VAL A 217 3.13 -8.78 -3.12
C VAL A 217 3.62 -7.53 -3.86
N LYS A 218 3.46 -6.35 -3.26
CA LYS A 218 4.21 -5.17 -3.67
C LYS A 218 5.42 -5.01 -2.77
N LEU A 219 6.63 -5.01 -3.35
CA LEU A 219 7.91 -4.95 -2.64
C LEU A 219 8.71 -3.72 -3.05
N SER A 220 9.22 -2.94 -2.10
CA SER A 220 10.24 -1.92 -2.40
C SER A 220 11.58 -2.57 -2.64
N ALA A 221 12.13 -2.45 -3.86
CA ALA A 221 13.46 -2.94 -4.21
C ALA A 221 14.57 -2.19 -3.44
N THR A 222 14.36 -0.90 -3.17
CA THR A 222 15.27 -0.07 -2.37
C THR A 222 14.51 1.04 -1.68
N ASP A 223 14.93 1.39 -0.47
CA ASP A 223 14.68 2.68 0.15
C ASP A 223 16.06 3.37 0.27
N LYS A 224 16.23 4.60 -0.19
CA LYS A 224 17.54 5.28 -0.28
C LYS A 224 18.19 5.61 1.07
N ARG A 225 17.70 5.11 2.19
CA ARG A 225 18.32 5.33 3.50
C ARG A 225 19.60 4.55 3.66
N SER A 226 20.58 5.13 4.35
CA SER A 226 21.91 4.52 4.57
C SER A 226 21.87 3.15 5.25
N LYS A 227 20.78 2.86 5.98
CA LYS A 227 20.50 1.58 6.64
C LYS A 227 19.15 0.99 6.23
N GLY A 228 18.63 1.34 5.05
CA GLY A 228 17.39 0.84 4.51
C GLY A 228 17.57 -0.39 3.62
N MET A 229 16.47 -0.78 2.96
CA MET A 229 16.51 -1.87 1.99
C MET A 229 17.39 -1.49 0.80
N ARG A 230 18.31 -2.36 0.44
CA ARG A 230 19.14 -2.28 -0.77
C ARG A 230 18.80 -3.46 -1.67
N ILE A 231 19.11 -3.36 -2.94
CA ILE A 231 18.78 -4.38 -3.93
C ILE A 231 19.22 -5.79 -3.52
N GLY A 232 20.43 -5.96 -2.99
CA GLY A 232 20.92 -7.27 -2.51
C GLY A 232 20.13 -7.83 -1.32
N TYR A 233 19.51 -6.96 -0.51
CA TYR A 233 18.63 -7.39 0.57
C TYR A 233 17.22 -7.72 0.05
N SER A 234 16.67 -6.89 -0.82
CA SER A 234 15.34 -7.13 -1.40
C SER A 234 15.31 -8.38 -2.29
N LEU A 235 16.43 -8.73 -2.94
CA LEU A 235 16.56 -10.01 -3.64
C LEU A 235 16.45 -11.23 -2.70
N LYS A 236 17.03 -11.15 -1.48
CA LYS A 236 16.85 -12.20 -0.47
C LYS A 236 15.39 -12.27 0.01
N VAL A 237 14.76 -11.11 0.22
CA VAL A 237 13.32 -11.05 0.56
C VAL A 237 12.48 -11.68 -0.55
N ALA A 238 12.77 -11.36 -1.82
CA ALA A 238 12.02 -11.92 -2.97
C ALA A 238 12.14 -13.45 -3.06
N LYS A 239 13.32 -14.01 -2.78
CA LYS A 239 13.51 -15.48 -2.72
C LYS A 239 12.66 -16.12 -1.62
N LEU A 240 12.64 -15.52 -0.42
CA LEU A 240 11.79 -16.03 0.65
C LEU A 240 10.29 -15.92 0.31
N LEU A 241 9.86 -14.84 -0.38
CA LEU A 241 8.49 -14.71 -0.84
C LEU A 241 8.11 -15.79 -1.86
N GLU A 242 9.02 -16.15 -2.77
CA GLU A 242 8.85 -17.27 -3.71
C GLU A 242 8.71 -18.60 -2.94
N GLU A 243 9.59 -18.86 -1.97
CA GLU A 243 9.53 -20.06 -1.11
C GLU A 243 8.23 -20.11 -0.28
N TYR A 244 7.66 -18.97 0.10
CA TYR A 244 6.39 -18.88 0.83
C TYR A 244 5.16 -18.97 -0.10
N GLY A 245 5.36 -19.18 -1.41
CA GLY A 245 4.29 -19.41 -2.38
C GLY A 245 3.57 -18.13 -2.83
N VAL A 246 4.27 -17.00 -2.90
CA VAL A 246 3.73 -15.76 -3.52
C VAL A 246 3.66 -15.95 -5.04
N ASP A 247 2.52 -15.60 -5.64
CA ASP A 247 2.26 -15.85 -7.07
C ASP A 247 2.85 -14.77 -8.00
N ALA A 248 3.02 -13.53 -7.52
CA ALA A 248 3.69 -12.45 -8.27
C ALA A 248 4.22 -11.35 -7.35
N ILE A 249 5.28 -10.68 -7.80
CA ILE A 249 5.86 -9.53 -7.10
C ILE A 249 5.79 -8.29 -7.99
N GLU A 250 5.09 -7.25 -7.53
CA GLU A 250 5.18 -5.92 -8.12
C GLU A 250 6.37 -5.18 -7.50
N VAL A 251 7.36 -4.86 -8.33
CA VAL A 251 8.56 -4.16 -7.88
C VAL A 251 8.31 -2.65 -7.82
N SER A 252 8.51 -2.08 -6.64
CA SER A 252 8.42 -0.64 -6.39
C SER A 252 9.72 -0.10 -5.78
N CYS A 253 9.74 1.15 -5.35
CA CYS A 253 10.91 1.72 -4.69
C CYS A 253 10.53 2.82 -3.68
N GLY A 254 11.43 3.06 -2.74
CA GLY A 254 11.33 4.12 -1.76
C GLY A 254 10.41 3.83 -0.60
N SER A 255 10.37 4.77 0.31
CA SER A 255 9.40 4.86 1.40
C SER A 255 8.77 6.24 1.41
N VAL A 256 7.59 6.41 2.03
CA VAL A 256 6.97 7.73 2.18
C VAL A 256 7.89 8.71 2.93
N GLN A 257 8.78 8.20 3.78
CA GLN A 257 9.80 9.02 4.46
C GLN A 257 10.90 9.52 3.51
N ASP A 258 11.12 8.81 2.40
CA ASP A 258 12.07 9.22 1.36
C ASP A 258 11.44 10.24 0.40
N GLY A 259 10.17 10.53 0.55
CA GLY A 259 9.30 11.52 -0.08
C GLY A 259 9.68 11.89 -1.52
N MET A 260 10.73 12.68 -1.65
CA MET A 260 11.25 13.20 -2.91
C MET A 260 11.85 12.13 -3.84
N ASN A 261 12.28 10.98 -3.29
CA ASN A 261 12.93 9.93 -4.08
C ASN A 261 11.96 8.99 -4.79
N THR A 262 10.68 9.01 -4.38
CA THR A 262 9.63 8.21 -5.02
C THR A 262 8.90 8.97 -6.12
N MET A 263 8.96 10.30 -6.09
CA MET A 263 8.37 11.15 -7.13
C MET A 263 9.33 11.28 -8.31
N ARG A 264 8.87 10.92 -9.49
CA ARG A 264 9.60 11.01 -10.75
C ARG A 264 9.01 12.13 -11.61
N SER A 265 9.28 13.38 -11.26
CA SER A 265 8.89 14.54 -12.06
C SER A 265 10.05 15.53 -12.21
N LYS A 266 9.99 16.40 -13.23
CA LYS A 266 11.01 17.44 -13.42
C LYS A 266 11.00 18.50 -12.31
N ARG A 267 9.88 18.66 -11.60
CA ARG A 267 9.71 19.63 -10.51
C ARG A 267 8.79 19.06 -9.43
N PHE A 268 9.01 19.49 -8.21
CA PHE A 268 8.17 19.14 -7.10
C PHE A 268 6.79 19.82 -7.23
N PRO A 269 5.67 19.09 -7.18
CA PRO A 269 4.35 19.64 -7.46
C PRO A 269 3.79 20.45 -6.28
N MET A 270 4.39 21.61 -6.00
CA MET A 270 4.01 22.46 -4.86
C MET A 270 2.53 22.86 -4.88
N ASP A 271 1.99 23.19 -6.08
CA ASP A 271 0.59 23.57 -6.22
C ASP A 271 -0.36 22.44 -5.74
N ALA A 272 -0.08 21.20 -6.13
CA ALA A 272 -0.87 20.04 -5.71
C ALA A 272 -0.73 19.79 -4.19
N ILE A 273 0.47 19.97 -3.64
CA ILE A 273 0.69 19.80 -2.21
C ILE A 273 -0.14 20.80 -1.40
N PHE A 274 -0.14 22.07 -1.80
CA PHE A 274 -0.88 23.12 -1.13
C PHE A 274 -2.40 23.04 -1.36
N ALA A 275 -2.83 22.45 -2.48
CA ALA A 275 -4.25 22.26 -2.79
C ALA A 275 -4.88 21.05 -2.05
N TYR A 276 -4.10 19.99 -1.84
CA TYR A 276 -4.67 18.70 -1.42
C TYR A 276 -4.08 18.12 -0.13
N ARG A 277 -3.08 18.73 0.48
CA ARG A 277 -2.42 18.17 1.66
C ARG A 277 -2.69 18.95 2.93
N GLU A 278 -3.31 18.31 3.91
CA GLU A 278 -3.46 18.89 5.26
C GLU A 278 -2.09 18.97 5.99
N PRO A 279 -1.88 20.04 6.81
CA PRO A 279 -2.80 21.16 7.11
C PRO A 279 -2.79 22.29 6.07
N LEU A 280 -2.05 22.17 4.96
CA LEU A 280 -1.87 23.24 3.99
C LEU A 280 -3.17 23.53 3.22
N ALA A 281 -3.93 22.49 2.86
CA ALA A 281 -5.17 22.62 2.13
C ALA A 281 -6.28 23.35 2.92
N SER A 282 -6.28 23.22 4.24
CA SER A 282 -7.24 23.88 5.15
C SER A 282 -6.83 25.28 5.59
N MET A 283 -5.66 25.76 5.16
CA MET A 283 -5.22 27.13 5.47
C MET A 283 -6.17 28.18 4.87
N PRO A 284 -6.39 29.34 5.53
CA PRO A 284 -7.08 30.47 4.93
C PRO A 284 -6.49 30.82 3.56
N ARG A 285 -7.33 31.05 2.54
CA ARG A 285 -6.90 31.22 1.14
C ARG A 285 -5.73 32.20 0.95
N ILE A 286 -5.76 33.32 1.67
CA ILE A 286 -4.69 34.33 1.58
C ILE A 286 -3.38 33.77 2.11
N LEU A 287 -3.41 33.12 3.29
CA LEU A 287 -2.23 32.53 3.92
C LEU A 287 -1.66 31.40 3.07
N ASN A 288 -2.53 30.53 2.54
CA ASN A 288 -2.14 29.45 1.63
C ASN A 288 -1.41 29.99 0.39
N ARG A 289 -1.94 31.07 -0.25
CA ARG A 289 -1.31 31.68 -1.43
C ARG A 289 0.06 32.31 -1.11
N ILE A 290 0.19 32.98 0.02
CA ILE A 290 1.48 33.57 0.47
C ILE A 290 2.50 32.47 0.74
N THR A 291 2.09 31.45 1.47
CA THR A 291 2.97 30.33 1.84
C THR A 291 3.36 29.51 0.60
N LEU A 292 2.44 29.32 -0.35
CA LEU A 292 2.73 28.67 -1.65
C LEU A 292 3.72 29.50 -2.46
N ALA A 293 3.54 30.82 -2.53
CA ALA A 293 4.47 31.71 -3.25
C ALA A 293 5.88 31.64 -2.64
N ALA A 294 5.99 31.72 -1.31
CA ALA A 294 7.26 31.54 -0.62
C ALA A 294 7.86 30.15 -0.87
N ALA A 295 7.06 29.08 -0.78
CA ALA A 295 7.51 27.72 -1.06
C ALA A 295 8.02 27.55 -2.51
N LYS A 296 7.40 28.21 -3.48
CA LYS A 296 7.86 28.20 -4.88
C LYS A 296 9.22 28.91 -5.07
N LEU A 297 9.47 29.99 -4.32
CA LEU A 297 10.78 30.65 -4.31
C LEU A 297 11.89 29.73 -3.80
N PHE A 298 11.61 28.93 -2.78
CA PHE A 298 12.56 27.98 -2.21
C PHE A 298 12.57 26.60 -2.94
N ASN A 299 11.65 26.35 -3.87
CA ASN A 299 11.56 25.10 -4.59
C ASN A 299 12.87 24.70 -5.33
N PRO A 300 13.64 25.61 -5.94
CA PRO A 300 14.93 25.27 -6.53
C PRO A 300 15.98 24.76 -5.52
N LEU A 301 15.84 25.11 -4.24
CA LEU A 301 16.73 24.66 -3.16
C LEU A 301 16.33 23.30 -2.61
N ILE A 302 15.12 22.82 -2.93
CA ILE A 302 14.66 21.49 -2.56
C ILE A 302 15.30 20.50 -3.56
N PRO A 303 15.95 19.42 -3.09
CA PRO A 303 16.48 18.39 -3.98
C PRO A 303 15.40 17.90 -4.93
N GLN A 304 15.55 18.21 -6.22
CA GLN A 304 14.56 17.81 -7.23
C GLN A 304 14.64 16.29 -7.46
N PRO A 305 13.50 15.64 -7.77
CA PRO A 305 13.49 14.23 -8.13
C PRO A 305 14.42 14.03 -9.35
N LYS A 306 15.34 13.09 -9.24
CA LYS A 306 16.15 12.73 -10.40
C LYS A 306 15.25 12.14 -11.49
N PRO A 307 15.46 12.48 -12.78
CA PRO A 307 14.85 11.74 -13.88
C PRO A 307 15.12 10.24 -13.72
N LEU A 308 14.25 9.40 -14.28
CA LEU A 308 14.52 7.97 -14.41
C LEU A 308 15.77 7.84 -15.29
N GLU A 309 16.93 7.80 -14.68
CA GLU A 309 18.10 7.24 -15.35
C GLU A 309 17.81 5.73 -15.40
N LEU A 310 17.56 5.23 -16.59
CA LEU A 310 17.60 3.82 -16.87
C LEU A 310 18.99 3.39 -16.39
N TYR A 311 19.03 2.58 -15.35
CA TYR A 311 20.26 1.92 -14.95
C TYR A 311 20.58 0.94 -16.08
N ASN A 312 21.57 1.28 -16.90
CA ASN A 312 22.22 0.36 -17.81
C ASN A 312 23.01 -0.67 -17.02
#